data_f56f2ef8f7e1d74ee774225006246786
#
_entry.id   f56f2ef8f7e1d74ee774225006246786
#
_cell.length_a   1.000
_cell.length_b   1.000
_cell.length_c   1.000
_cell.angle_alpha   90.00
_cell.angle_beta   90.00
_cell.angle_gamma   90.00
#
_symmetry.space_group_name_H-M   'P 1'
#
loop_
_entity.id
_entity.type
_entity.pdbx_description
1 polymer ?
#
loop_
_entity_poly.entity_id
_entity_poly.type
_entity_poly.pdbx_seq_one_letter_code
_entity_poly.pdbx_strand_id
1 'polypeptide(L)'
;MAPSMRARWPLRLALFVGVLASSMAPALPADAQTTALPSVDVIKVEGTLDRPLLGFVNGMLDDASARGATVVLELDSAGGIGQGAVALADRIASMPVPVIVWVGPVPARASGGAMLLMLASSLAAVAPGSQTGPLDPVDLLHPNARVPGLEARIDGWLRARGRTVVRAHEDEALDGRQALDDRFAEVAYPSVLDLLNGIDGRTVPTASGQVVLHTHIASTDAEAQAGRGVTIRFAELGPVRRVEHAVASPSMIYVLLVFGLACLAFETTQPGFGFAGFAGLFLLALASYGITVVPPTWFGLPVLLAGLGTLALDVRLRRFGVLTWGGTAVFALGSVLIYGRVADPIRISPWLVAGATIAAFLFFGFGLTVAIASRDRIVSTQRGLIGLIGEARGKMAPDGPVFVKGALWRGRSLGEPIATGTRVRVRGVDGLVLKVEPESEPLAPND
;
A
#
# COMPACT_ATOMS: atom_id res chain seq x y z
N MET A 1 -42.64 -11.54 -69.24
CA MET A 1 -41.21 -11.71 -68.96
C MET A 1 -41.10 -12.64 -67.76
N ALA A 2 -40.53 -13.80 -67.97
CA ALA A 2 -40.62 -14.96 -67.08
C ALA A 2 -39.77 -14.87 -65.82
N PRO A 3 -40.20 -15.46 -64.71
CA PRO A 3 -39.35 -15.76 -63.56
C PRO A 3 -38.90 -17.23 -63.58
N SER A 4 -37.64 -17.44 -63.25
CA SER A 4 -36.93 -18.68 -63.18
C SER A 4 -37.35 -19.57 -62.01
N MET A 5 -37.70 -20.78 -62.31
CA MET A 5 -37.87 -21.93 -61.41
C MET A 5 -36.55 -22.24 -60.65
N ARG A 6 -36.61 -22.34 -59.35
CA ARG A 6 -35.58 -22.97 -58.52
C ARG A 6 -36.07 -24.30 -57.97
N ALA A 7 -35.29 -25.32 -58.27
CA ALA A 7 -35.49 -26.70 -57.93
C ALA A 7 -35.47 -26.95 -56.39
N ARG A 8 -36.48 -27.65 -55.90
CA ARG A 8 -36.57 -28.29 -54.60
C ARG A 8 -36.29 -29.77 -54.75
N TRP A 9 -35.17 -30.27 -54.19
CA TRP A 9 -34.92 -31.71 -54.00
C TRP A 9 -33.74 -31.93 -53.06
N PRO A 10 -33.66 -33.06 -52.29
CA PRO A 10 -34.66 -33.74 -51.46
C PRO A 10 -34.16 -33.96 -50.02
N LEU A 11 -35.03 -33.67 -49.09
CA LEU A 11 -34.78 -33.86 -47.65
C LEU A 11 -35.54 -35.11 -47.14
N ARG A 12 -35.47 -36.22 -47.82
CA ARG A 12 -36.20 -37.45 -47.43
C ARG A 12 -35.40 -38.77 -47.45
N LEU A 13 -34.07 -38.74 -47.58
CA LEU A 13 -33.27 -39.96 -47.55
C LEU A 13 -32.28 -40.06 -46.36
N ALA A 14 -32.28 -39.14 -45.43
CA ALA A 14 -31.37 -39.17 -44.28
C ALA A 14 -32.03 -39.69 -42.96
N LEU A 15 -33.28 -40.13 -43.01
CA LEU A 15 -34.05 -40.50 -41.81
C LEU A 15 -34.23 -42.00 -41.60
N PHE A 16 -33.64 -42.87 -42.47
CA PHE A 16 -33.82 -44.33 -42.37
C PHE A 16 -32.57 -45.13 -42.05
N VAL A 17 -31.40 -44.53 -41.91
CA VAL A 17 -30.14 -45.22 -41.54
C VAL A 17 -29.75 -44.98 -40.08
N GLY A 18 -30.47 -44.06 -39.33
CA GLY A 18 -30.17 -43.70 -37.96
C GLY A 18 -30.78 -44.59 -36.85
N VAL A 19 -31.63 -45.56 -37.18
CA VAL A 19 -32.42 -46.29 -36.15
C VAL A 19 -31.87 -47.69 -35.84
N LEU A 20 -30.89 -48.20 -36.57
CA LEU A 20 -30.32 -49.55 -36.37
C LEU A 20 -28.90 -49.60 -35.80
N ALA A 21 -28.32 -48.44 -35.39
CA ALA A 21 -27.01 -48.39 -34.73
C ALA A 21 -27.07 -48.05 -33.22
N SER A 22 -28.26 -48.06 -32.61
CA SER A 22 -28.46 -47.66 -31.19
C SER A 22 -28.55 -48.78 -30.18
N SER A 23 -28.08 -49.99 -30.45
CA SER A 23 -28.25 -51.11 -29.52
C SER A 23 -26.98 -51.87 -29.12
N MET A 24 -25.77 -51.33 -29.34
CA MET A 24 -24.53 -51.91 -28.80
C MET A 24 -23.52 -50.84 -28.41
N ALA A 25 -23.94 -49.88 -27.58
CA ALA A 25 -22.99 -49.15 -26.73
C ALA A 25 -22.72 -50.04 -25.50
N PRO A 26 -21.46 -50.44 -25.23
CA PRO A 26 -21.18 -51.08 -23.94
C PRO A 26 -21.56 -50.04 -22.86
N ALA A 27 -22.39 -50.48 -21.90
CA ALA A 27 -22.63 -49.69 -20.70
C ALA A 27 -21.27 -49.43 -20.08
N LEU A 28 -20.81 -48.19 -20.19
CA LEU A 28 -19.71 -47.69 -19.37
C LEU A 28 -20.18 -47.89 -17.91
N PRO A 29 -19.34 -48.48 -17.06
CA PRO A 29 -19.72 -48.58 -15.67
C PRO A 29 -20.01 -47.18 -15.17
N ALA A 30 -21.27 -46.89 -14.84
CA ALA A 30 -21.64 -45.76 -14.04
C ALA A 30 -20.91 -45.93 -12.69
N ASP A 31 -20.36 -44.84 -12.20
CA ASP A 31 -19.73 -44.72 -10.89
C ASP A 31 -18.24 -45.14 -10.78
N ALA A 32 -17.38 -44.44 -11.56
CA ALA A 32 -16.26 -43.85 -10.87
C ALA A 32 -16.67 -42.40 -10.47
N GLN A 33 -17.47 -42.29 -9.43
CA GLN A 33 -17.47 -41.06 -8.63
C GLN A 33 -16.03 -40.92 -8.18
N THR A 34 -15.29 -40.07 -8.88
CA THR A 34 -14.00 -39.57 -8.40
C THR A 34 -14.39 -38.83 -7.11
N THR A 35 -14.33 -39.51 -5.96
CA THR A 35 -14.54 -38.91 -4.65
C THR A 35 -13.45 -37.81 -4.60
N ALA A 36 -13.85 -36.59 -4.83
CA ALA A 36 -12.93 -35.47 -4.76
C ALA A 36 -12.27 -35.53 -3.38
N LEU A 37 -10.95 -35.54 -3.35
CA LEU A 37 -10.20 -35.55 -2.10
C LEU A 37 -10.69 -34.41 -1.21
N PRO A 38 -10.81 -34.63 0.09
CA PRO A 38 -11.07 -33.54 1.04
C PRO A 38 -10.09 -32.41 0.77
N SER A 39 -10.57 -31.17 0.83
CA SER A 39 -9.72 -30.00 0.57
C SER A 39 -9.57 -29.16 1.82
N VAL A 40 -8.36 -28.64 2.02
CA VAL A 40 -8.01 -27.72 3.08
C VAL A 40 -7.50 -26.42 2.46
N ASP A 41 -8.14 -25.31 2.80
CA ASP A 41 -7.70 -23.98 2.41
C ASP A 41 -6.92 -23.35 3.56
N VAL A 42 -5.63 -23.13 3.37
CA VAL A 42 -4.76 -22.40 4.30
C VAL A 42 -4.72 -20.94 3.84
N ILE A 43 -5.32 -20.06 4.62
CA ILE A 43 -5.46 -18.64 4.31
C ILE A 43 -4.54 -17.85 5.21
N LYS A 44 -3.59 -17.12 4.63
CA LYS A 44 -2.66 -16.27 5.37
C LYS A 44 -3.35 -14.96 5.76
N VAL A 45 -3.37 -14.66 7.07
CA VAL A 45 -3.97 -13.46 7.68
C VAL A 45 -2.89 -12.74 8.47
N GLU A 46 -2.15 -11.86 7.80
CA GLU A 46 -1.01 -11.15 8.37
C GLU A 46 -1.26 -9.64 8.40
N GLY A 47 -0.83 -8.99 9.49
CA GLY A 47 -0.95 -7.55 9.67
C GLY A 47 -2.26 -7.11 10.32
N THR A 48 -2.67 -5.87 10.07
CA THR A 48 -3.89 -5.31 10.65
C THR A 48 -5.13 -5.85 9.91
N LEU A 49 -6.17 -6.26 10.64
CA LEU A 49 -7.45 -6.67 10.05
C LEU A 49 -8.19 -5.45 9.51
N ASP A 50 -7.78 -5.00 8.34
CA ASP A 50 -8.34 -3.89 7.59
C ASP A 50 -9.35 -4.35 6.53
N ARG A 51 -10.00 -3.39 5.86
CA ARG A 51 -11.01 -3.68 4.84
C ARG A 51 -10.50 -4.58 3.69
N PRO A 52 -9.32 -4.33 3.07
CA PRO A 52 -8.77 -5.20 2.03
C PRO A 52 -8.55 -6.64 2.48
N LEU A 53 -7.95 -6.83 3.65
CA LEU A 53 -7.67 -8.16 4.21
C LEU A 53 -8.97 -8.88 4.61
N LEU A 54 -9.89 -8.18 5.30
CA LEU A 54 -11.20 -8.74 5.67
C LEU A 54 -12.02 -9.13 4.44
N GLY A 55 -12.00 -8.32 3.38
CA GLY A 55 -12.66 -8.64 2.11
C GLY A 55 -12.08 -9.87 1.42
N PHE A 56 -10.76 -10.06 1.50
CA PHE A 56 -10.09 -11.27 0.99
C PHE A 56 -10.49 -12.50 1.80
N VAL A 57 -10.38 -12.45 3.12
CA VAL A 57 -10.74 -13.59 4.01
C VAL A 57 -12.20 -13.99 3.82
N ASN A 58 -13.12 -13.02 3.78
CA ASN A 58 -14.53 -13.31 3.56
C ASN A 58 -14.78 -14.00 2.21
N GLY A 59 -14.15 -13.55 1.13
CA GLY A 59 -14.26 -14.22 -0.18
C GLY A 59 -13.74 -15.65 -0.16
N MET A 60 -12.63 -15.90 0.55
CA MET A 60 -12.08 -17.26 0.71
C MET A 60 -12.99 -18.16 1.57
N LEU A 61 -13.64 -17.61 2.61
CA LEU A 61 -14.64 -18.34 3.42
C LEU A 61 -15.87 -18.72 2.58
N ASP A 62 -16.32 -17.82 1.68
CA ASP A 62 -17.43 -18.15 0.75
C ASP A 62 -17.05 -19.28 -0.19
N ASP A 63 -15.87 -19.22 -0.79
CA ASP A 63 -15.35 -20.26 -1.69
C ASP A 63 -15.17 -21.60 -0.98
N ALA A 64 -14.65 -21.59 0.25
CA ALA A 64 -14.47 -22.80 1.06
C ALA A 64 -15.82 -23.42 1.44
N SER A 65 -16.79 -22.59 1.85
CA SER A 65 -18.15 -23.04 2.18
C SER A 65 -18.82 -23.68 0.96
N ALA A 66 -18.70 -23.10 -0.22
CA ALA A 66 -19.29 -23.65 -1.45
C ALA A 66 -18.71 -25.02 -1.85
N ARG A 67 -17.44 -25.27 -1.49
CA ARG A 67 -16.74 -26.55 -1.79
C ARG A 67 -16.79 -27.56 -0.65
N GLY A 68 -17.28 -27.16 0.54
CA GLY A 68 -17.21 -28.00 1.73
C GLY A 68 -15.79 -28.19 2.27
N ALA A 69 -14.88 -27.23 1.98
CA ALA A 69 -13.48 -27.31 2.38
C ALA A 69 -13.28 -26.92 3.86
N THR A 70 -12.35 -27.60 4.53
CA THR A 70 -11.85 -27.15 5.84
C THR A 70 -10.99 -25.92 5.65
N VAL A 71 -11.15 -24.91 6.50
CA VAL A 71 -10.37 -23.67 6.47
C VAL A 71 -9.38 -23.62 7.63
N VAL A 72 -8.14 -23.26 7.35
CA VAL A 72 -7.13 -22.90 8.34
C VAL A 72 -6.74 -21.44 8.13
N LEU A 73 -7.01 -20.59 9.12
CA LEU A 73 -6.52 -19.23 9.15
C LEU A 73 -5.14 -19.21 9.83
N GLU A 74 -4.10 -18.99 9.05
CA GLU A 74 -2.74 -18.72 9.56
C GLU A 74 -2.68 -17.27 10.01
N LEU A 75 -2.70 -17.04 11.33
CA LEU A 75 -2.96 -15.74 11.92
C LEU A 75 -1.71 -15.13 12.56
N ASP A 76 -1.34 -13.94 12.08
CA ASP A 76 -0.38 -13.03 12.71
C ASP A 76 -0.90 -11.60 12.63
N SER A 77 -1.62 -11.16 13.67
CA SER A 77 -2.27 -9.86 13.67
C SER A 77 -2.29 -9.22 15.04
N ALA A 78 -1.97 -7.92 15.06
CA ALA A 78 -2.06 -7.10 16.26
C ALA A 78 -3.49 -6.60 16.57
N GLY A 79 -4.48 -6.91 15.71
CA GLY A 79 -5.88 -6.52 15.90
C GLY A 79 -6.52 -5.91 14.66
N GLY A 80 -7.74 -5.43 14.83
CA GLY A 80 -8.59 -4.94 13.75
C GLY A 80 -8.84 -3.43 13.79
N ILE A 81 -9.36 -2.92 12.68
CA ILE A 81 -9.81 -1.56 12.51
C ILE A 81 -11.34 -1.55 12.50
N GLY A 82 -11.93 -0.74 13.39
CA GLY A 82 -13.37 -0.65 13.55
C GLY A 82 -13.99 -1.99 14.01
N GLN A 83 -15.19 -2.27 13.57
CA GLN A 83 -15.92 -3.50 13.95
C GLN A 83 -15.71 -4.67 12.98
N GLY A 84 -14.78 -4.55 12.03
CA GLY A 84 -14.56 -5.57 11.00
C GLY A 84 -14.13 -6.92 11.56
N ALA A 85 -13.28 -6.93 12.60
CA ALA A 85 -12.85 -8.15 13.27
C ALA A 85 -14.01 -8.86 13.98
N VAL A 86 -14.92 -8.11 14.61
CA VAL A 86 -16.13 -8.66 15.26
C VAL A 86 -17.07 -9.29 14.22
N ALA A 87 -17.28 -8.59 13.09
CA ALA A 87 -18.10 -9.11 12.00
C ALA A 87 -17.51 -10.39 11.38
N LEU A 88 -16.18 -10.46 11.24
CA LEU A 88 -15.49 -11.66 10.76
C LEU A 88 -15.61 -12.81 11.78
N ALA A 89 -15.49 -12.53 13.07
CA ALA A 89 -15.69 -13.52 14.13
C ALA A 89 -17.13 -14.09 14.14
N ASP A 90 -18.15 -13.22 14.01
CA ASP A 90 -19.55 -13.66 13.84
C ASP A 90 -19.71 -14.58 12.62
N ARG A 91 -19.05 -14.21 11.51
CA ARG A 91 -19.07 -15.02 10.30
C ARG A 91 -18.42 -16.39 10.52
N ILE A 92 -17.22 -16.43 11.11
CA ILE A 92 -16.52 -17.68 11.45
C ILE A 92 -17.41 -18.56 12.33
N ALA A 93 -18.06 -17.98 13.34
CA ALA A 93 -18.97 -18.71 14.20
C ALA A 93 -20.17 -19.30 13.46
N SER A 94 -20.63 -18.67 12.39
CA SER A 94 -21.77 -19.09 11.56
C SER A 94 -21.40 -20.01 10.39
N MET A 95 -20.11 -20.36 10.21
CA MET A 95 -19.67 -21.17 9.07
C MET A 95 -20.17 -22.63 9.17
N PRO A 96 -20.71 -23.19 8.07
CA PRO A 96 -21.17 -24.60 8.04
C PRO A 96 -19.98 -25.58 7.92
N VAL A 97 -18.80 -25.09 7.50
CA VAL A 97 -17.55 -25.85 7.38
C VAL A 97 -16.62 -25.55 8.56
N PRO A 98 -15.70 -26.47 8.91
CA PRO A 98 -14.73 -26.23 9.97
C PRO A 98 -13.82 -25.05 9.65
N VAL A 99 -13.68 -24.11 10.57
CA VAL A 99 -12.72 -23.02 10.52
C VAL A 99 -11.78 -23.16 11.71
N ILE A 100 -10.52 -23.40 11.43
CA ILE A 100 -9.44 -23.56 12.39
C ILE A 100 -8.64 -22.26 12.37
N VAL A 101 -8.35 -21.69 13.54
CA VAL A 101 -7.45 -20.52 13.63
C VAL A 101 -6.14 -20.98 14.28
N TRP A 102 -5.03 -20.81 13.58
CA TRP A 102 -3.70 -21.13 14.06
C TRP A 102 -2.85 -19.87 14.14
N VAL A 103 -2.43 -19.51 15.36
CA VAL A 103 -1.51 -18.38 15.58
C VAL A 103 -0.10 -18.87 15.33
N GLY A 104 0.42 -18.57 14.17
CA GLY A 104 1.72 -19.04 13.68
C GLY A 104 2.04 -18.53 12.28
N PRO A 105 3.26 -18.81 11.80
CA PRO A 105 4.41 -19.38 12.51
C PRO A 105 5.05 -18.35 13.47
N VAL A 106 5.94 -18.85 14.35
CA VAL A 106 6.69 -17.98 15.29
C VAL A 106 7.51 -16.93 14.50
N PRO A 107 7.47 -15.64 14.93
CA PRO A 107 6.93 -15.06 16.18
C PRO A 107 5.51 -14.47 16.06
N ALA A 108 4.55 -15.20 15.47
CA ALA A 108 3.19 -14.71 15.26
C ALA A 108 2.50 -14.31 16.56
N ARG A 109 1.53 -13.39 16.44
CA ARG A 109 0.69 -12.94 17.54
C ARG A 109 -0.78 -12.81 17.12
N ALA A 110 -1.67 -12.96 18.09
CA ALA A 110 -3.08 -12.64 17.94
C ALA A 110 -3.53 -11.79 19.12
N SER A 111 -3.79 -10.50 18.91
CA SER A 111 -4.25 -9.59 19.95
C SER A 111 -5.46 -8.78 19.50
N GLY A 112 -6.17 -8.17 20.46
CA GLY A 112 -7.35 -7.35 20.19
C GLY A 112 -8.39 -8.09 19.34
N GLY A 113 -8.84 -7.45 18.26
CA GLY A 113 -9.81 -8.03 17.34
C GLY A 113 -9.38 -9.37 16.71
N ALA A 114 -8.08 -9.66 16.58
CA ALA A 114 -7.59 -10.93 16.05
C ALA A 114 -7.85 -12.09 17.02
N MET A 115 -7.80 -11.84 18.33
CA MET A 115 -8.13 -12.85 19.34
C MET A 115 -9.59 -13.30 19.25
N LEU A 116 -10.51 -12.42 18.82
CA LEU A 116 -11.91 -12.79 18.62
C LEU A 116 -12.09 -13.89 17.57
N LEU A 117 -11.20 -13.95 16.56
CA LEU A 117 -11.25 -14.99 15.54
C LEU A 117 -10.94 -16.37 16.15
N MET A 118 -10.01 -16.43 17.11
CA MET A 118 -9.71 -17.66 17.85
C MET A 118 -10.92 -18.12 18.67
N LEU A 119 -11.57 -17.17 19.38
CA LEU A 119 -12.73 -17.48 20.24
C LEU A 119 -13.93 -17.96 19.42
N ALA A 120 -14.10 -17.48 18.19
CA ALA A 120 -15.19 -17.85 17.29
C ALA A 120 -14.92 -19.12 16.47
N SER A 121 -13.66 -19.59 16.39
CA SER A 121 -13.23 -20.71 15.54
C SER A 121 -13.79 -22.06 16.01
N SER A 122 -13.83 -23.03 15.10
CA SER A 122 -14.16 -24.42 15.41
C SER A 122 -13.09 -25.11 16.27
N LEU A 123 -11.82 -24.70 16.07
CA LEU A 123 -10.66 -25.12 16.83
C LEU A 123 -9.63 -24.01 16.78
N ALA A 124 -9.08 -23.64 17.94
CA ALA A 124 -7.97 -22.69 18.04
C ALA A 124 -6.67 -23.41 18.34
N ALA A 125 -5.63 -23.05 17.61
CA ALA A 125 -4.29 -23.61 17.73
C ALA A 125 -3.24 -22.48 17.82
N VAL A 126 -2.12 -22.80 18.44
CA VAL A 126 -0.98 -21.87 18.57
C VAL A 126 0.34 -22.54 18.18
N ALA A 127 1.28 -21.79 17.66
CA ALA A 127 2.64 -22.26 17.55
C ALA A 127 3.37 -22.08 18.90
N PRO A 128 4.19 -23.04 19.35
CA PRO A 128 5.04 -22.85 20.52
C PRO A 128 5.93 -21.60 20.33
N GLY A 129 5.81 -20.59 21.18
CA GLY A 129 6.53 -19.32 21.07
C GLY A 129 5.77 -18.21 20.35
N SER A 130 4.55 -18.45 19.87
CA SER A 130 3.62 -17.37 19.48
C SER A 130 2.95 -16.75 20.72
N GLN A 131 2.30 -15.60 20.53
CA GLN A 131 1.64 -14.85 21.58
C GLN A 131 0.15 -14.68 21.29
N THR A 132 -0.69 -14.75 22.34
CA THR A 132 -2.12 -14.45 22.26
C THR A 132 -2.48 -13.40 23.31
N GLY A 133 -3.41 -12.50 23.02
CA GLY A 133 -3.75 -11.41 23.92
C GLY A 133 -2.86 -10.18 23.78
N PRO A 134 -3.20 -9.08 24.47
CA PRO A 134 -4.45 -8.87 25.18
C PRO A 134 -5.67 -8.85 24.25
N LEU A 135 -6.86 -9.02 24.79
CA LEU A 135 -8.11 -8.92 24.04
C LEU A 135 -8.43 -7.47 23.66
N ASP A 136 -8.14 -6.54 24.53
CA ASP A 136 -8.27 -5.10 24.27
C ASP A 136 -6.95 -4.46 23.78
N PRO A 137 -7.00 -3.49 22.90
CA PRO A 137 -8.19 -2.91 22.26
C PRO A 137 -8.68 -3.70 21.06
N VAL A 138 -9.99 -3.90 20.95
CA VAL A 138 -10.62 -4.55 19.80
C VAL A 138 -10.53 -3.69 18.53
N ASP A 139 -10.69 -2.37 18.68
CA ASP A 139 -10.51 -1.38 17.60
C ASP A 139 -9.21 -0.59 17.82
N LEU A 140 -8.25 -0.81 16.95
CA LEU A 140 -6.94 -0.14 17.02
C LEU A 140 -7.00 1.36 16.72
N LEU A 141 -8.04 1.85 16.02
CA LEU A 141 -8.24 3.29 15.79
C LEU A 141 -8.83 3.99 17.01
N HIS A 142 -9.68 3.30 17.76
CA HIS A 142 -10.38 3.83 18.91
C HIS A 142 -10.16 2.93 20.14
N PRO A 143 -8.93 2.88 20.69
CA PRO A 143 -8.56 1.90 21.70
C PRO A 143 -9.38 2.00 22.99
N ASN A 144 -10.01 3.16 23.26
CA ASN A 144 -10.87 3.37 24.42
C ASN A 144 -12.37 3.13 24.11
N ALA A 145 -12.73 2.80 22.87
CA ALA A 145 -14.11 2.54 22.50
C ALA A 145 -14.50 1.11 22.89
N ARG A 146 -15.57 0.97 23.66
CA ARG A 146 -16.15 -0.34 23.94
C ARG A 146 -17.07 -0.75 22.81
N VAL A 147 -17.01 -2.02 22.43
CA VAL A 147 -17.95 -2.61 21.46
C VAL A 147 -19.19 -3.08 22.23
N PRO A 148 -20.37 -2.48 21.99
CA PRO A 148 -21.57 -2.85 22.71
C PRO A 148 -21.94 -4.33 22.46
N GLY A 149 -22.25 -5.08 23.52
CA GLY A 149 -22.67 -6.46 23.43
C GLY A 149 -21.58 -7.45 23.05
N LEU A 150 -20.30 -7.06 23.05
CA LEU A 150 -19.17 -7.95 22.72
C LEU A 150 -19.12 -9.17 23.63
N GLU A 151 -19.26 -8.97 24.94
CA GLU A 151 -19.27 -10.04 25.92
C GLU A 151 -20.34 -11.12 25.62
N ALA A 152 -21.55 -10.68 25.35
CA ALA A 152 -22.63 -11.59 25.01
C ALA A 152 -22.38 -12.37 23.72
N ARG A 153 -21.67 -11.76 22.74
CA ARG A 153 -21.24 -12.43 21.49
C ARG A 153 -20.18 -13.48 21.78
N ILE A 154 -19.13 -13.12 22.54
CA ILE A 154 -18.07 -14.05 22.95
C ILE A 154 -18.67 -15.25 23.67
N ASP A 155 -19.54 -15.04 24.66
CA ASP A 155 -20.23 -16.09 25.36
C ASP A 155 -21.14 -16.93 24.45
N GLY A 156 -21.72 -16.29 23.43
CA GLY A 156 -22.51 -16.99 22.40
C GLY A 156 -21.62 -17.90 21.54
N TRP A 157 -20.48 -17.42 21.06
CA TRP A 157 -19.55 -18.24 20.28
C TRP A 157 -18.98 -19.40 21.08
N LEU A 158 -18.52 -19.16 22.32
CA LEU A 158 -17.97 -20.18 23.19
C LEU A 158 -19.02 -21.27 23.51
N ARG A 159 -20.25 -20.88 23.84
CA ARG A 159 -21.35 -21.85 24.08
C ARG A 159 -21.66 -22.66 22.84
N ALA A 160 -21.75 -22.03 21.65
CA ALA A 160 -22.00 -22.72 20.39
C ALA A 160 -20.90 -23.75 20.05
N ARG A 161 -19.68 -23.49 20.50
CA ARG A 161 -18.51 -24.36 20.29
C ARG A 161 -18.28 -25.36 21.44
N GLY A 162 -19.06 -25.28 22.52
CA GLY A 162 -18.86 -26.10 23.71
C GLY A 162 -17.54 -25.83 24.43
N ARG A 163 -17.02 -24.60 24.29
CA ARG A 163 -15.73 -24.18 24.85
C ARG A 163 -15.92 -23.36 26.13
N THR A 164 -14.98 -23.51 27.03
CA THR A 164 -14.83 -22.65 28.21
C THR A 164 -13.44 -22.11 28.25
N VAL A 165 -13.31 -20.82 28.43
CA VAL A 165 -12.02 -20.10 28.47
C VAL A 165 -11.85 -19.50 29.85
N VAL A 166 -10.64 -19.56 30.40
CA VAL A 166 -10.27 -18.85 31.62
C VAL A 166 -9.95 -17.40 31.29
N ARG A 167 -10.86 -16.49 31.63
CA ARG A 167 -10.75 -15.07 31.25
C ARG A 167 -9.92 -14.21 32.22
N ALA A 168 -9.29 -14.85 33.22
CA ALA A 168 -8.55 -14.12 34.25
C ALA A 168 -7.35 -13.30 33.67
N HIS A 169 -6.81 -13.72 32.54
CA HIS A 169 -5.64 -13.12 31.91
C HIS A 169 -5.94 -12.56 30.51
N GLU A 170 -7.22 -12.27 30.19
CA GLU A 170 -7.59 -11.79 28.85
C GLU A 170 -6.99 -10.43 28.48
N ASP A 171 -6.57 -9.65 29.46
CA ASP A 171 -5.91 -8.35 29.31
C ASP A 171 -4.37 -8.44 29.27
N GLU A 172 -3.83 -9.66 29.29
CA GLU A 172 -2.40 -9.92 29.27
C GLU A 172 -1.96 -10.57 27.94
N ALA A 173 -0.69 -10.37 27.58
CA ALA A 173 -0.08 -11.12 26.49
C ALA A 173 0.38 -12.48 27.01
N LEU A 174 -0.26 -13.55 26.54
CA LEU A 174 -0.01 -14.93 26.93
C LEU A 174 0.92 -15.61 25.91
N ASP A 175 1.87 -16.39 26.41
CA ASP A 175 2.61 -17.31 25.54
C ASP A 175 1.76 -18.52 25.12
N GLY A 176 2.26 -19.32 24.16
CA GLY A 176 1.51 -20.46 23.63
C GLY A 176 1.15 -21.51 24.70
N ARG A 177 1.93 -21.64 25.80
CA ARG A 177 1.62 -22.57 26.91
C ARG A 177 0.50 -21.99 27.77
N GLN A 178 0.59 -20.74 28.17
CA GLN A 178 -0.42 -20.04 28.92
C GLN A 178 -1.76 -20.02 28.16
N ALA A 179 -1.71 -19.81 26.83
CA ALA A 179 -2.89 -19.87 25.99
C ALA A 179 -3.58 -21.26 25.99
N LEU A 180 -2.83 -22.35 26.15
CA LEU A 180 -3.38 -23.69 26.33
C LEU A 180 -3.96 -23.89 27.74
N ASP A 181 -3.25 -23.44 28.76
CA ASP A 181 -3.67 -23.58 30.17
C ASP A 181 -4.97 -22.79 30.41
N ASP A 182 -5.11 -21.60 29.85
CA ASP A 182 -6.31 -20.76 29.91
C ASP A 182 -7.37 -21.14 28.87
N ARG A 183 -7.10 -22.11 28.03
CA ARG A 183 -8.00 -22.65 26.99
C ARG A 183 -8.39 -21.66 25.91
N PHE A 184 -7.58 -20.63 25.68
CA PHE A 184 -7.68 -19.81 24.47
C PHE A 184 -7.30 -20.61 23.23
N ALA A 185 -6.41 -21.57 23.36
CA ALA A 185 -6.11 -22.57 22.35
C ALA A 185 -6.32 -23.99 22.90
N GLU A 186 -6.68 -24.95 22.02
CA GLU A 186 -6.85 -26.36 22.38
C GLU A 186 -5.64 -27.22 22.04
N VAL A 187 -4.79 -26.77 21.10
CA VAL A 187 -3.61 -27.51 20.62
C VAL A 187 -2.47 -26.57 20.27
N ALA A 188 -1.25 -27.10 20.35
CA ALA A 188 -0.05 -26.40 19.92
C ALA A 188 0.73 -27.21 18.90
N TYR A 189 1.04 -26.61 17.74
CA TYR A 189 1.83 -27.22 16.68
C TYR A 189 2.79 -26.19 16.06
N PRO A 190 4.06 -26.57 15.80
CA PRO A 190 5.07 -25.63 15.33
C PRO A 190 4.88 -25.18 13.86
N SER A 191 4.19 -26.00 13.07
CA SER A 191 3.91 -25.69 11.66
C SER A 191 2.47 -26.03 11.30
N VAL A 192 1.98 -25.43 10.21
CA VAL A 192 0.63 -25.73 9.69
C VAL A 192 0.52 -27.18 9.22
N LEU A 193 1.59 -27.78 8.72
CA LEU A 193 1.59 -29.18 8.28
C LEU A 193 1.52 -30.15 9.47
N ASP A 194 2.23 -29.86 10.56
CA ASP A 194 2.12 -30.62 11.80
C ASP A 194 0.72 -30.47 12.43
N LEU A 195 0.15 -29.26 12.36
CA LEU A 195 -1.21 -29.01 12.80
C LEU A 195 -2.20 -29.91 12.03
N LEU A 196 -2.15 -29.89 10.69
CA LEU A 196 -3.07 -30.65 9.84
C LEU A 196 -3.03 -32.14 10.15
N ASN A 197 -1.84 -32.71 10.27
CA ASN A 197 -1.68 -34.13 10.62
C ASN A 197 -2.12 -34.44 12.06
N GLY A 198 -1.87 -33.50 12.99
CA GLY A 198 -2.18 -33.70 14.42
C GLY A 198 -3.66 -33.57 14.79
N ILE A 199 -4.44 -32.89 13.95
CA ILE A 199 -5.89 -32.70 14.16
C ILE A 199 -6.75 -33.64 13.30
N ASP A 200 -6.14 -34.46 12.46
CA ASP A 200 -6.87 -35.43 11.63
C ASP A 200 -7.71 -36.36 12.49
N GLY A 201 -8.91 -36.66 12.03
CA GLY A 201 -9.86 -37.50 12.76
C GLY A 201 -10.54 -36.84 13.98
N ARG A 202 -10.17 -35.58 14.36
CA ARG A 202 -10.87 -34.86 15.43
C ARG A 202 -12.25 -34.42 14.99
N THR A 203 -13.18 -34.52 15.92
CA THR A 203 -14.53 -33.96 15.73
C THR A 203 -14.59 -32.57 16.29
N VAL A 204 -15.03 -31.61 15.46
CA VAL A 204 -15.13 -30.17 15.81
C VAL A 204 -16.53 -29.64 15.54
N PRO A 205 -17.01 -28.70 16.34
CA PRO A 205 -18.32 -28.08 16.14
C PRO A 205 -18.30 -27.06 15.00
N THR A 206 -19.32 -27.06 14.16
CA THR A 206 -19.62 -26.07 13.13
C THR A 206 -21.04 -25.54 13.31
N ALA A 207 -21.47 -24.58 12.51
CA ALA A 207 -22.85 -24.11 12.55
C ALA A 207 -23.84 -25.17 12.04
N SER A 208 -23.41 -26.15 11.23
CA SER A 208 -24.21 -27.27 10.73
C SER A 208 -24.19 -28.51 11.62
N GLY A 209 -23.40 -28.48 12.72
CA GLY A 209 -23.26 -29.62 13.64
C GLY A 209 -21.81 -30.06 13.83
N GLN A 210 -21.65 -31.30 14.33
CA GLN A 210 -20.33 -31.88 14.54
C GLN A 210 -19.76 -32.42 13.22
N VAL A 211 -18.51 -32.09 12.91
CA VAL A 211 -17.81 -32.54 11.70
C VAL A 211 -16.49 -33.18 12.08
N VAL A 212 -16.20 -34.35 11.50
CA VAL A 212 -14.89 -35.00 11.64
C VAL A 212 -13.92 -34.35 10.65
N LEU A 213 -12.79 -33.93 11.14
CA LEU A 213 -11.73 -33.33 10.30
C LEU A 213 -11.03 -34.42 9.48
N HIS A 214 -10.89 -34.20 8.21
CA HIS A 214 -10.08 -35.00 7.30
C HIS A 214 -8.96 -34.09 6.77
N THR A 215 -7.83 -34.11 7.47
CA THR A 215 -6.71 -33.18 7.23
C THR A 215 -5.37 -33.91 7.06
N HIS A 216 -5.38 -35.24 7.00
CA HIS A 216 -4.17 -36.04 6.82
C HIS A 216 -3.45 -35.71 5.51
N ILE A 217 -2.15 -35.47 5.60
CA ILE A 217 -1.29 -35.22 4.45
C ILE A 217 -0.67 -36.54 4.04
N ALA A 218 -0.93 -36.97 2.79
CA ALA A 218 -0.32 -38.19 2.27
C ALA A 218 1.22 -38.09 2.34
N SER A 219 1.84 -39.03 3.03
CA SER A 219 3.29 -39.05 3.24
C SER A 219 4.02 -39.86 2.15
N THR A 220 3.27 -40.64 1.36
CA THR A 220 3.81 -41.48 0.27
C THR A 220 2.96 -41.39 -0.98
N ASP A 221 3.57 -41.62 -2.15
CA ASP A 221 2.87 -41.69 -3.44
C ASP A 221 1.79 -42.78 -3.44
N ALA A 222 2.00 -43.87 -2.70
CA ALA A 222 1.05 -44.96 -2.56
C ALA A 222 -0.22 -44.51 -1.81
N GLU A 223 -0.09 -43.70 -0.75
CA GLU A 223 -1.22 -43.11 -0.04
C GLU A 223 -1.99 -42.12 -0.91
N ALA A 224 -1.27 -41.25 -1.63
CA ALA A 224 -1.86 -40.30 -2.56
C ALA A 224 -2.62 -40.99 -3.69
N GLN A 225 -2.06 -42.08 -4.26
CA GLN A 225 -2.71 -42.89 -5.30
C GLN A 225 -3.91 -43.68 -4.74
N ALA A 226 -3.86 -44.06 -3.47
CA ALA A 226 -4.98 -44.71 -2.79
C ALA A 226 -6.12 -43.74 -2.40
N GLY A 227 -6.01 -42.47 -2.78
CA GLY A 227 -7.00 -41.45 -2.38
C GLY A 227 -6.98 -41.12 -0.87
N ARG A 228 -5.88 -41.42 -0.20
CA ARG A 228 -5.67 -41.08 1.22
C ARG A 228 -4.87 -39.78 1.27
N GLY A 229 -5.47 -38.76 1.82
CA GLY A 229 -4.85 -37.45 1.96
C GLY A 229 -5.78 -36.31 1.55
N VAL A 230 -5.32 -35.11 1.74
CA VAL A 230 -6.06 -33.89 1.42
C VAL A 230 -5.35 -33.07 0.34
N THR A 231 -6.13 -32.33 -0.43
CA THR A 231 -5.59 -31.27 -1.28
C THR A 231 -5.44 -30.00 -0.48
N ILE A 232 -4.23 -29.52 -0.28
CA ILE A 232 -3.97 -28.24 0.42
C ILE A 232 -3.87 -27.13 -0.61
N ARG A 233 -4.60 -26.05 -0.37
CA ARG A 233 -4.55 -24.83 -1.14
C ARG A 233 -4.11 -23.68 -0.26
N PHE A 234 -2.93 -23.12 -0.53
CA PHE A 234 -2.46 -21.90 0.14
C PHE A 234 -3.01 -20.68 -0.58
N ALA A 235 -3.60 -19.78 0.19
CA ALA A 235 -4.19 -18.55 -0.31
C ALA A 235 -3.59 -17.33 0.39
N GLU A 236 -3.06 -16.41 -0.41
CA GLU A 236 -2.50 -15.14 0.02
C GLU A 236 -3.15 -13.98 -0.75
N LEU A 237 -3.01 -12.77 -0.20
CA LEU A 237 -3.44 -11.56 -0.87
C LEU A 237 -2.81 -11.45 -2.27
N GLY A 238 -3.66 -11.26 -3.29
CA GLY A 238 -3.19 -10.94 -4.62
C GLY A 238 -2.44 -9.59 -4.66
N PRO A 239 -1.67 -9.31 -5.72
CA PRO A 239 -0.76 -8.15 -5.77
C PRO A 239 -1.47 -6.82 -5.55
N VAL A 240 -2.64 -6.59 -6.12
CA VAL A 240 -3.40 -5.35 -5.94
C VAL A 240 -3.85 -5.20 -4.49
N ARG A 241 -4.49 -6.23 -3.92
CA ARG A 241 -4.95 -6.20 -2.51
C ARG A 241 -3.78 -6.11 -1.52
N ARG A 242 -2.60 -6.66 -1.88
CA ARG A 242 -1.38 -6.52 -1.09
C ARG A 242 -0.92 -5.07 -1.03
N VAL A 243 -0.99 -4.33 -2.15
CA VAL A 243 -0.70 -2.89 -2.17
C VAL A 243 -1.75 -2.12 -1.37
N GLU A 244 -3.04 -2.41 -1.56
CA GLU A 244 -4.13 -1.80 -0.80
C GLU A 244 -3.96 -1.98 0.72
N HIS A 245 -3.64 -3.21 1.15
CA HIS A 245 -3.36 -3.54 2.55
C HIS A 245 -2.09 -2.84 3.07
N ALA A 246 -1.00 -2.81 2.30
CA ALA A 246 0.24 -2.14 2.69
C ALA A 246 0.04 -0.63 2.87
N VAL A 247 -0.75 -0.01 1.98
CA VAL A 247 -1.07 1.42 2.05
C VAL A 247 -2.04 1.74 3.20
N ALA A 248 -2.84 0.78 3.64
CA ALA A 248 -3.80 0.93 4.74
C ALA A 248 -3.15 0.90 6.13
N SER A 249 -1.95 1.46 6.28
CA SER A 249 -1.29 1.59 7.60
C SER A 249 -0.96 3.06 7.89
N PRO A 250 -1.10 3.54 9.16
CA PRO A 250 -0.80 4.91 9.54
C PRO A 250 0.59 5.38 9.10
N SER A 251 1.61 4.53 9.28
CA SER A 251 2.99 4.85 8.91
C SER A 251 3.16 5.02 7.39
N MET A 252 2.55 4.14 6.59
CA MET A 252 2.64 4.24 5.14
C MET A 252 1.87 5.46 4.61
N ILE A 253 0.65 5.70 5.11
CA ILE A 253 -0.14 6.89 4.76
C ILE A 253 0.67 8.15 5.03
N TYR A 254 1.29 8.23 6.21
CA TYR A 254 2.12 9.37 6.62
C TYR A 254 3.29 9.58 5.66
N VAL A 255 4.04 8.52 5.35
CA VAL A 255 5.18 8.59 4.43
C VAL A 255 4.74 9.02 3.03
N LEU A 256 3.69 8.39 2.48
CA LEU A 256 3.16 8.73 1.16
C LEU A 256 2.67 10.18 1.09
N LEU A 257 2.01 10.67 2.15
CA LEU A 257 1.54 12.03 2.24
C LEU A 257 2.70 13.03 2.26
N VAL A 258 3.68 12.82 3.15
CA VAL A 258 4.82 13.72 3.30
C VAL A 258 5.68 13.75 2.04
N PHE A 259 6.03 12.57 1.47
CA PHE A 259 6.81 12.50 0.24
C PHE A 259 6.05 13.02 -0.97
N GLY A 260 4.75 12.72 -1.08
CA GLY A 260 3.91 13.22 -2.17
C GLY A 260 3.87 14.75 -2.17
N LEU A 261 3.67 15.37 -1.00
CA LEU A 261 3.68 16.84 -0.87
C LEU A 261 5.06 17.44 -1.11
N ALA A 262 6.14 16.77 -0.67
CA ALA A 262 7.50 17.20 -0.94
C ALA A 262 7.83 17.16 -2.46
N CYS A 263 7.40 16.10 -3.16
CA CYS A 263 7.53 16.01 -4.63
C CYS A 263 6.77 17.13 -5.33
N LEU A 264 5.54 17.46 -4.92
CA LEU A 264 4.79 18.58 -5.49
C LEU A 264 5.46 19.92 -5.18
N ALA A 265 5.99 20.11 -3.97
CA ALA A 265 6.74 21.30 -3.62
C ALA A 265 8.00 21.45 -4.50
N PHE A 266 8.72 20.35 -4.73
CA PHE A 266 9.90 20.35 -5.63
C PHE A 266 9.52 20.66 -7.07
N GLU A 267 8.40 20.12 -7.56
CA GLU A 267 7.91 20.39 -8.92
C GLU A 267 7.74 21.88 -9.20
N THR A 268 7.29 22.66 -8.20
CA THR A 268 7.12 24.11 -8.36
C THR A 268 8.44 24.85 -8.64
N THR A 269 9.59 24.21 -8.42
CA THR A 269 10.91 24.77 -8.70
C THR A 269 11.40 24.46 -10.11
N GLN A 270 10.74 23.55 -10.83
CA GLN A 270 11.13 23.13 -12.18
C GLN A 270 10.38 23.92 -13.26
N PRO A 271 10.99 24.15 -14.45
CA PRO A 271 10.28 24.73 -15.58
C PRO A 271 9.46 23.65 -16.30
N GLY A 272 8.14 23.70 -16.15
CA GLY A 272 7.22 22.75 -16.73
C GLY A 272 6.86 21.59 -15.78
N PHE A 273 5.88 20.76 -16.18
CA PHE A 273 5.44 19.62 -15.40
C PHE A 273 6.35 18.42 -15.69
N GLY A 274 7.00 17.89 -14.66
CA GLY A 274 7.99 16.83 -14.77
C GLY A 274 7.70 15.58 -13.92
N PHE A 275 8.69 14.73 -13.81
CA PHE A 275 8.58 13.45 -13.10
C PHE A 275 8.17 13.60 -11.63
N ALA A 276 8.66 14.64 -10.95
CA ALA A 276 8.35 14.87 -9.53
C ALA A 276 6.86 15.17 -9.31
N GLY A 277 6.23 15.92 -10.22
CA GLY A 277 4.80 16.21 -10.17
C GLY A 277 3.94 14.94 -10.32
N PHE A 278 4.26 14.10 -11.31
CA PHE A 278 3.57 12.82 -11.50
C PHE A 278 3.76 11.89 -10.30
N ALA A 279 5.00 11.75 -9.81
CA ALA A 279 5.29 10.94 -8.64
C ALA A 279 4.53 11.45 -7.41
N GLY A 280 4.52 12.76 -7.19
CA GLY A 280 3.78 13.39 -6.08
C GLY A 280 2.29 13.13 -6.13
N LEU A 281 1.65 13.29 -7.29
CA LEU A 281 0.23 12.99 -7.48
C LEU A 281 -0.09 11.52 -7.26
N PHE A 282 0.76 10.62 -7.76
CA PHE A 282 0.59 9.18 -7.56
C PHE A 282 0.69 8.79 -6.08
N LEU A 283 1.70 9.30 -5.37
CA LEU A 283 1.86 9.05 -3.92
C LEU A 283 0.67 9.59 -3.13
N LEU A 284 0.16 10.78 -3.47
CA LEU A 284 -1.02 11.35 -2.83
C LEU A 284 -2.30 10.59 -3.14
N ALA A 285 -2.44 10.03 -4.34
CA ALA A 285 -3.56 9.16 -4.67
C ALA A 285 -3.56 7.89 -3.80
N LEU A 286 -2.39 7.26 -3.62
CA LEU A 286 -2.23 6.13 -2.70
C LEU A 286 -2.50 6.54 -1.24
N ALA A 287 -1.97 7.68 -0.79
CA ALA A 287 -2.24 8.19 0.56
C ALA A 287 -3.74 8.45 0.77
N SER A 288 -4.42 9.02 -0.23
CA SER A 288 -5.86 9.28 -0.18
C SER A 288 -6.66 7.98 -0.03
N TYR A 289 -6.29 6.91 -0.77
CA TYR A 289 -6.89 5.60 -0.55
C TYR A 289 -6.68 5.12 0.88
N GLY A 290 -5.45 5.16 1.39
CA GLY A 290 -5.14 4.77 2.77
C GLY A 290 -5.97 5.54 3.81
N ILE A 291 -6.15 6.85 3.62
CA ILE A 291 -6.98 7.71 4.46
C ILE A 291 -8.45 7.26 4.49
N THR A 292 -8.98 6.68 3.42
CA THR A 292 -10.35 6.13 3.42
C THR A 292 -10.49 4.87 4.25
N VAL A 293 -9.41 4.12 4.45
CA VAL A 293 -9.36 2.89 5.26
C VAL A 293 -9.01 3.22 6.71
N VAL A 294 -8.00 4.08 6.91
CA VAL A 294 -7.47 4.50 8.21
C VAL A 294 -7.53 6.03 8.30
N PRO A 295 -8.66 6.60 8.71
CA PRO A 295 -8.82 8.04 8.77
C PRO A 295 -7.89 8.67 9.82
N PRO A 296 -7.15 9.75 9.47
CA PRO A 296 -6.36 10.50 10.41
C PRO A 296 -7.25 11.32 11.35
N THR A 297 -6.66 11.83 12.42
CA THR A 297 -7.38 12.76 13.29
C THR A 297 -7.73 14.04 12.55
N TRP A 298 -8.95 14.54 12.74
CA TRP A 298 -9.48 15.70 12.01
C TRP A 298 -8.65 16.99 12.18
N PHE A 299 -7.92 17.13 13.30
CA PHE A 299 -7.06 18.29 13.58
C PHE A 299 -5.58 18.02 13.26
N GLY A 300 -5.10 16.78 13.32
CA GLY A 300 -3.70 16.44 13.05
C GLY A 300 -3.29 16.68 11.61
N LEU A 301 -4.13 16.31 10.67
CA LEU A 301 -3.88 16.52 9.24
C LEU A 301 -3.76 18.01 8.86
N PRO A 302 -4.69 18.91 9.25
CA PRO A 302 -4.54 20.35 9.01
C PRO A 302 -3.28 20.95 9.64
N VAL A 303 -2.90 20.54 10.86
CA VAL A 303 -1.67 21.02 11.52
C VAL A 303 -0.44 20.59 10.75
N LEU A 304 -0.37 19.35 10.30
CA LEU A 304 0.72 18.84 9.47
C LEU A 304 0.84 19.62 8.16
N LEU A 305 -0.27 19.84 7.47
CA LEU A 305 -0.33 20.60 6.21
C LEU A 305 0.06 22.08 6.45
N ALA A 306 -0.35 22.68 7.56
CA ALA A 306 0.06 24.05 7.94
C ALA A 306 1.58 24.13 8.15
N GLY A 307 2.18 23.14 8.82
CA GLY A 307 3.63 23.04 8.99
C GLY A 307 4.38 23.00 7.66
N LEU A 308 3.99 22.08 6.77
CA LEU A 308 4.56 21.98 5.41
C LEU A 308 4.33 23.25 4.57
N GLY A 309 3.12 23.82 4.65
CA GLY A 309 2.79 25.09 3.98
C GLY A 309 3.65 26.24 4.47
N THR A 310 3.92 26.33 5.78
CA THR A 310 4.81 27.34 6.36
C THR A 310 6.24 27.17 5.87
N LEU A 311 6.75 25.92 5.82
CA LEU A 311 8.08 25.62 5.27
C LEU A 311 8.17 25.98 3.78
N ALA A 312 7.16 25.64 2.98
CA ALA A 312 7.11 26.01 1.55
C ALA A 312 7.06 27.53 1.34
N LEU A 313 6.31 28.24 2.18
CA LEU A 313 6.24 29.70 2.16
C LEU A 313 7.59 30.35 2.50
N ASP A 314 8.30 29.82 3.48
CA ASP A 314 9.63 30.31 3.88
C ASP A 314 10.63 30.24 2.71
N VAL A 315 10.65 29.13 1.98
CA VAL A 315 11.46 28.97 0.76
C VAL A 315 11.13 30.06 -0.27
N ARG A 316 9.84 30.36 -0.46
CA ARG A 316 9.40 31.38 -1.42
C ARG A 316 9.79 32.78 -1.00
N LEU A 317 9.78 33.07 0.31
CA LEU A 317 10.21 34.35 0.87
C LEU A 317 11.74 34.47 0.96
N ARG A 318 12.48 33.40 0.71
CA ARG A 318 13.95 33.32 0.78
C ARG A 318 14.54 33.81 2.10
N ARG A 319 13.87 33.51 3.21
CA ARG A 319 14.27 33.90 4.57
C ARG A 319 14.45 32.66 5.43
N PHE A 320 15.68 32.12 5.49
CA PHE A 320 15.99 31.11 6.52
C PHE A 320 15.92 31.78 7.90
N GLY A 321 14.94 31.42 8.72
CA GLY A 321 14.73 32.07 9.99
C GLY A 321 13.56 31.53 10.81
N VAL A 322 12.78 32.43 11.38
CA VAL A 322 11.66 32.09 12.30
C VAL A 322 10.63 31.16 11.64
N LEU A 323 10.34 31.36 10.34
CA LEU A 323 9.38 30.52 9.61
C LEU A 323 9.91 29.10 9.39
N THR A 324 11.22 28.91 9.14
CA THR A 324 11.83 27.58 9.02
C THR A 324 11.70 26.80 10.31
N TRP A 325 12.08 27.39 11.45
CA TRP A 325 12.00 26.75 12.76
C TRP A 325 10.55 26.55 13.20
N GLY A 326 9.71 27.57 13.05
CA GLY A 326 8.29 27.52 13.39
C GLY A 326 7.55 26.50 12.54
N GLY A 327 7.75 26.50 11.23
CA GLY A 327 7.17 25.52 10.31
C GLY A 327 7.58 24.08 10.62
N THR A 328 8.87 23.87 10.96
CA THR A 328 9.37 22.55 11.39
C THR A 328 8.72 22.09 12.69
N ALA A 329 8.58 22.98 13.67
CA ALA A 329 7.91 22.66 14.94
C ALA A 329 6.42 22.32 14.74
N VAL A 330 5.71 23.09 13.90
CA VAL A 330 4.30 22.83 13.57
C VAL A 330 4.16 21.53 12.78
N PHE A 331 5.08 21.25 11.84
CA PHE A 331 5.10 19.98 11.10
C PHE A 331 5.33 18.78 12.05
N ALA A 332 6.30 18.86 12.95
CA ALA A 332 6.56 17.81 13.95
C ALA A 332 5.34 17.58 14.85
N LEU A 333 4.70 18.65 15.32
CA LEU A 333 3.48 18.57 16.10
C LEU A 333 2.35 17.88 15.32
N GLY A 334 2.12 18.28 14.08
CA GLY A 334 1.13 17.67 13.19
C GLY A 334 1.40 16.19 12.94
N SER A 335 2.68 15.82 12.77
CA SER A 335 3.12 14.43 12.60
C SER A 335 2.83 13.54 13.81
N VAL A 336 2.94 14.08 15.02
CA VAL A 336 2.55 13.37 16.26
C VAL A 336 1.04 13.28 16.38
N LEU A 337 0.32 14.34 16.05
CA LEU A 337 -1.13 14.44 16.24
C LEU A 337 -1.94 13.66 15.21
N ILE A 338 -1.41 13.44 13.98
CA ILE A 338 -2.17 12.86 12.87
C ILE A 338 -2.74 11.47 13.19
N TYR A 339 -1.98 10.65 13.95
CA TYR A 339 -2.36 9.32 14.43
C TYR A 339 -2.04 9.13 15.92
N GLY A 340 -2.00 10.20 16.69
CA GLY A 340 -1.60 10.17 18.11
C GLY A 340 -2.56 9.42 19.04
N ARG A 341 -3.79 9.10 18.57
CA ARG A 341 -4.84 8.45 19.38
C ARG A 341 -5.01 6.97 19.09
N VAL A 342 -4.29 6.44 18.10
CA VAL A 342 -4.38 5.01 17.75
C VAL A 342 -3.60 4.15 18.74
N ALA A 343 -3.94 2.87 18.80
CA ALA A 343 -3.24 1.90 19.65
C ALA A 343 -1.77 1.74 19.27
N ASP A 344 -0.93 1.38 20.23
CA ASP A 344 0.53 1.26 20.06
C ASP A 344 0.96 0.39 18.86
N PRO A 345 0.32 -0.76 18.56
CA PRO A 345 0.76 -1.62 17.46
C PRO A 345 0.75 -0.95 16.09
N ILE A 346 -0.14 0.03 15.87
CA ILE A 346 -0.27 0.76 14.60
C ILE A 346 0.14 2.21 14.68
N ARG A 347 0.63 2.68 15.84
CA ARG A 347 1.11 4.05 16.02
C ARG A 347 2.33 4.31 15.17
N ILE A 348 2.43 5.52 14.62
CA ILE A 348 3.62 5.95 13.89
C ILE A 348 4.82 5.96 14.84
N SER A 349 5.90 5.27 14.45
CA SER A 349 7.12 5.24 15.24
C SER A 349 7.67 6.66 15.50
N PRO A 350 8.04 7.01 16.73
CA PRO A 350 8.68 8.29 17.03
C PRO A 350 9.95 8.55 16.20
N TRP A 351 10.70 7.50 15.87
CA TRP A 351 11.88 7.60 15.00
C TRP A 351 11.52 7.97 13.56
N LEU A 352 10.39 7.48 13.06
CA LEU A 352 9.89 7.87 11.73
C LEU A 352 9.47 9.34 11.72
N VAL A 353 8.80 9.82 12.77
CA VAL A 353 8.43 11.23 12.92
C VAL A 353 9.67 12.12 13.02
N ALA A 354 10.65 11.73 13.81
CA ALA A 354 11.92 12.48 13.95
C ALA A 354 12.67 12.52 12.60
N GLY A 355 12.82 11.38 11.93
CA GLY A 355 13.47 11.29 10.62
C GLY A 355 12.76 12.11 9.56
N ALA A 356 11.43 12.06 9.48
CA ALA A 356 10.64 12.86 8.55
C ALA A 356 10.74 14.37 8.86
N THR A 357 10.77 14.74 10.14
CA THR A 357 10.94 16.15 10.56
C THR A 357 12.30 16.68 10.15
N ILE A 358 13.37 15.94 10.40
CA ILE A 358 14.73 16.29 9.95
C ILE A 358 14.80 16.37 8.43
N ALA A 359 14.23 15.40 7.73
CA ALA A 359 14.19 15.38 6.27
C ALA A 359 13.42 16.59 5.70
N ALA A 360 12.27 16.93 6.26
CA ALA A 360 11.50 18.11 5.87
C ALA A 360 12.29 19.41 6.11
N PHE A 361 12.92 19.55 7.29
CA PHE A 361 13.77 20.69 7.60
C PHE A 361 14.92 20.85 6.60
N LEU A 362 15.65 19.77 6.31
CA LEU A 362 16.77 19.78 5.37
C LEU A 362 16.30 20.03 3.93
N PHE A 363 15.21 19.39 3.52
CA PHE A 363 14.65 19.54 2.18
C PHE A 363 14.17 20.97 1.91
N PHE A 364 13.35 21.53 2.79
CA PHE A 364 12.83 22.90 2.61
C PHE A 364 13.86 23.97 2.96
N GLY A 365 14.64 23.80 4.03
CA GLY A 365 15.64 24.78 4.46
C GLY A 365 16.84 24.90 3.49
N PHE A 366 17.32 23.78 2.95
CA PHE A 366 18.52 23.74 2.13
C PHE A 366 18.24 23.26 0.70
N GLY A 367 17.65 22.08 0.52
CA GLY A 367 17.52 21.43 -0.78
C GLY A 367 16.75 22.27 -1.78
N LEU A 368 15.57 22.73 -1.41
CA LEU A 368 14.71 23.52 -2.27
C LEU A 368 15.28 24.94 -2.52
N THR A 369 15.92 25.53 -1.52
CA THR A 369 16.59 26.82 -1.63
C THR A 369 17.78 26.77 -2.61
N VAL A 370 18.58 25.69 -2.55
CA VAL A 370 19.68 25.46 -3.50
C VAL A 370 19.16 25.23 -4.91
N ALA A 371 18.08 24.47 -5.07
CA ALA A 371 17.46 24.21 -6.38
C ALA A 371 17.00 25.53 -7.05
N ILE A 372 16.34 26.42 -6.30
CA ILE A 372 15.90 27.73 -6.80
C ILE A 372 17.11 28.63 -7.12
N ALA A 373 18.11 28.67 -6.25
CA ALA A 373 19.31 29.48 -6.46
C ALA A 373 20.14 29.04 -7.69
N SER A 374 20.19 27.74 -7.96
CA SER A 374 20.84 27.17 -9.14
C SER A 374 20.14 27.60 -10.43
N ARG A 375 18.82 27.66 -10.43
CA ARG A 375 18.03 28.16 -11.57
C ARG A 375 18.31 29.61 -11.87
N ASP A 376 18.39 30.48 -10.85
CA ASP A 376 18.68 31.91 -11.01
C ASP A 376 20.10 32.13 -11.56
N ARG A 377 21.08 31.28 -11.23
CA ARG A 377 22.45 31.38 -11.76
C ARG A 377 22.53 31.12 -13.26
N ILE A 378 21.75 30.18 -13.79
CA ILE A 378 21.73 29.90 -15.24
C ILE A 378 21.19 31.09 -16.03
N VAL A 379 20.17 31.78 -15.49
CA VAL A 379 19.66 33.02 -16.09
C VAL A 379 20.67 34.19 -15.97
N SER A 380 21.48 34.23 -14.90
CA SER A 380 22.45 35.30 -14.64
C SER A 380 23.72 35.20 -15.48
N THR A 381 24.03 34.03 -16.10
CA THR A 381 25.21 33.89 -16.98
C THR A 381 25.12 34.82 -18.19
N GLN A 382 23.92 35.06 -18.72
CA GLN A 382 23.70 36.05 -19.78
C GLN A 382 23.84 37.50 -19.27
N ARG A 383 23.38 37.77 -18.04
CA ARG A 383 23.58 39.11 -17.39
C ARG A 383 25.03 39.36 -17.02
N GLY A 384 25.83 38.32 -16.79
CA GLY A 384 27.28 38.43 -16.55
C GLY A 384 28.10 38.86 -17.75
N LEU A 385 27.49 39.08 -18.93
CA LEU A 385 28.12 39.67 -20.11
C LEU A 385 27.96 41.19 -20.15
N ILE A 386 27.02 41.76 -19.41
CA ILE A 386 26.80 43.21 -19.37
C ILE A 386 27.98 43.89 -18.70
N GLY A 387 28.51 44.94 -19.36
CA GLY A 387 29.67 45.70 -18.91
C GLY A 387 31.01 45.16 -19.42
N LEU A 388 31.05 43.93 -19.96
CA LEU A 388 32.30 43.41 -20.55
C LEU A 388 32.65 44.12 -21.84
N ILE A 389 33.95 44.20 -22.08
CA ILE A 389 34.54 44.72 -23.32
C ILE A 389 34.75 43.54 -24.26
N GLY A 390 34.35 43.69 -25.52
CA GLY A 390 34.56 42.77 -26.62
C GLY A 390 35.10 43.45 -27.84
N GLU A 391 35.23 42.73 -28.95
CA GLU A 391 35.71 43.21 -30.23
C GLU A 391 34.72 42.88 -31.35
N ALA A 392 34.36 43.83 -32.17
CA ALA A 392 33.55 43.61 -33.36
C ALA A 392 34.35 42.82 -34.40
N ARG A 393 33.97 41.58 -34.71
CA ARG A 393 34.62 40.72 -35.71
C ARG A 393 34.09 40.91 -37.13
N GLY A 394 33.15 41.81 -37.32
CA GLY A 394 32.60 42.22 -38.60
C GLY A 394 31.90 43.55 -38.50
N LYS A 395 31.58 44.16 -39.67
CA LYS A 395 30.84 45.43 -39.72
C LYS A 395 29.43 45.23 -39.13
N MET A 396 29.06 46.09 -38.20
CA MET A 396 27.72 46.10 -37.59
C MET A 396 26.89 47.27 -38.07
N ALA A 397 25.78 47.01 -38.80
CA ALA A 397 24.88 48.04 -39.32
C ALA A 397 23.43 47.50 -39.45
N PRO A 398 22.60 47.40 -38.36
CA PRO A 398 22.92 47.47 -36.93
C PRO A 398 23.49 46.17 -36.35
N ASP A 399 23.28 44.97 -36.99
CA ASP A 399 23.66 43.64 -36.49
C ASP A 399 25.02 43.23 -37.07
N GLY A 400 25.85 42.54 -36.25
CA GLY A 400 27.12 41.98 -36.65
C GLY A 400 27.72 41.03 -35.60
N PRO A 401 28.80 40.28 -35.93
CA PRO A 401 29.46 39.39 -35.01
C PRO A 401 30.35 40.15 -34.02
N VAL A 402 30.19 39.83 -32.71
CA VAL A 402 31.00 40.42 -31.62
C VAL A 402 31.64 39.29 -30.82
N PHE A 403 32.92 39.41 -30.55
CA PHE A 403 33.65 38.44 -29.71
C PHE A 403 33.76 38.95 -28.29
N VAL A 404 33.13 38.25 -27.36
CA VAL A 404 33.09 38.60 -25.93
C VAL A 404 33.38 37.37 -25.10
N LYS A 405 34.30 37.48 -24.14
CA LYS A 405 34.62 36.44 -23.17
C LYS A 405 34.88 35.05 -23.81
N GLY A 406 35.68 35.03 -24.90
CA GLY A 406 36.09 33.79 -25.55
C GLY A 406 35.04 33.16 -26.50
N ALA A 407 33.91 33.80 -26.72
CA ALA A 407 32.84 33.28 -27.61
C ALA A 407 32.39 34.36 -28.61
N LEU A 408 31.96 33.90 -29.79
CA LEU A 408 31.39 34.75 -30.83
C LEU A 408 29.86 34.87 -30.60
N TRP A 409 29.40 36.12 -30.48
CA TRP A 409 28.01 36.46 -30.26
C TRP A 409 27.45 37.29 -31.40
N ARG A 410 26.14 37.24 -31.60
CA ARG A 410 25.45 38.22 -32.43
C ARG A 410 25.31 39.51 -31.64
N GLY A 411 25.90 40.61 -32.12
CA GLY A 411 25.80 41.94 -31.53
C GLY A 411 24.88 42.85 -32.33
N ARG A 412 24.23 43.78 -31.66
CA ARG A 412 23.48 44.90 -32.25
C ARG A 412 23.99 46.19 -31.70
N SER A 413 24.41 47.09 -32.59
CA SER A 413 24.76 48.44 -32.22
C SER A 413 23.55 49.22 -31.73
N LEU A 414 23.71 49.97 -30.62
CA LEU A 414 22.69 50.86 -30.07
C LEU A 414 22.68 52.26 -30.69
N GLY A 415 23.66 52.57 -31.52
CA GLY A 415 23.79 53.85 -32.16
C GLY A 415 24.31 53.71 -33.60
N GLU A 416 25.42 54.38 -33.95
CA GLU A 416 26.01 54.36 -35.27
C GLU A 416 26.59 53.02 -35.69
N PRO A 417 26.75 52.74 -36.99
CA PRO A 417 27.42 51.55 -37.48
C PRO A 417 28.82 51.38 -36.91
N ILE A 418 29.16 50.18 -36.41
CA ILE A 418 30.47 49.92 -35.83
C ILE A 418 31.34 49.17 -36.83
N ALA A 419 32.57 49.65 -37.03
CA ALA A 419 33.55 49.03 -37.93
C ALA A 419 34.15 47.76 -37.34
N THR A 420 34.63 46.86 -38.21
CA THR A 420 35.34 45.64 -37.80
C THR A 420 36.60 46.00 -37.01
N GLY A 421 36.88 45.29 -35.93
CA GLY A 421 38.05 45.51 -35.05
C GLY A 421 37.80 46.55 -33.93
N THR A 422 36.64 47.21 -33.92
CA THR A 422 36.35 48.24 -32.90
C THR A 422 36.05 47.53 -31.55
N ARG A 423 36.63 48.07 -30.47
CA ARG A 423 36.27 47.68 -29.11
C ARG A 423 34.85 48.12 -28.79
N VAL A 424 34.07 47.21 -28.25
CA VAL A 424 32.68 47.47 -27.91
C VAL A 424 32.40 47.05 -26.47
N ARG A 425 31.57 47.82 -25.79
CA ARG A 425 31.07 47.48 -24.43
C ARG A 425 29.65 46.97 -24.53
N VAL A 426 29.41 45.84 -23.86
CA VAL A 426 28.07 45.24 -23.77
C VAL A 426 27.23 46.06 -22.79
N ARG A 427 26.13 46.65 -23.27
CA ARG A 427 25.16 47.42 -22.47
C ARG A 427 23.95 46.64 -22.08
N GLY A 428 23.63 45.56 -22.81
CA GLY A 428 22.48 44.72 -22.50
C GLY A 428 22.50 43.43 -23.28
N VAL A 429 21.66 42.50 -22.88
CA VAL A 429 21.44 41.21 -23.54
C VAL A 429 19.95 41.08 -23.83
N ASP A 430 19.60 40.74 -25.06
CA ASP A 430 18.26 40.55 -25.54
C ASP A 430 18.18 39.16 -26.21
N GLY A 431 17.79 38.16 -25.45
CA GLY A 431 17.90 36.76 -25.86
C GLY A 431 19.34 36.36 -26.15
N LEU A 432 19.66 36.02 -27.40
CA LEU A 432 20.99 35.65 -27.86
C LEU A 432 21.75 36.81 -28.52
N VAL A 433 21.22 38.05 -28.49
CA VAL A 433 21.80 39.25 -29.10
C VAL A 433 22.33 40.14 -28.02
N LEU A 434 23.62 40.53 -28.15
CA LEU A 434 24.27 41.52 -27.28
C LEU A 434 24.02 42.94 -27.80
N LYS A 435 23.45 43.80 -26.99
CA LYS A 435 23.34 45.22 -27.27
C LYS A 435 24.67 45.87 -26.91
N VAL A 436 25.36 46.46 -27.90
CA VAL A 436 26.72 46.97 -27.74
C VAL A 436 26.87 48.42 -28.23
N GLU A 437 27.81 49.14 -27.62
CA GLU A 437 28.22 50.47 -28.01
C GLU A 437 29.71 50.45 -28.21
N PRO A 438 30.24 51.34 -29.10
CA PRO A 438 31.71 51.60 -29.20
C PRO A 438 32.24 52.01 -27.83
N GLU A 439 33.37 51.46 -27.42
CA GLU A 439 34.05 51.91 -26.21
C GLU A 439 34.67 53.27 -26.49
N SER A 440 34.15 54.33 -25.85
CA SER A 440 34.75 55.62 -25.87
C SER A 440 36.12 55.58 -25.16
N GLU A 441 37.20 55.82 -25.82
CA GLU A 441 38.51 55.94 -25.19
C GLU A 441 38.45 57.06 -24.13
N PRO A 442 38.87 56.78 -22.86
CA PRO A 442 38.95 57.92 -21.92
C PRO A 442 39.83 59.00 -22.47
N LEU A 443 39.32 60.25 -22.56
CA LEU A 443 40.10 61.39 -22.83
C LEU A 443 41.30 61.35 -21.89
N ALA A 444 42.54 61.35 -22.48
CA ALA A 444 43.78 61.50 -21.76
C ALA A 444 43.70 62.78 -20.91
N PRO A 445 44.16 62.75 -19.62
CA PRO A 445 44.24 63.95 -18.85
C PRO A 445 45.13 64.99 -19.60
N ASN A 446 44.58 66.16 -19.86
CA ASN A 446 45.36 67.28 -20.33
C ASN A 446 46.41 67.60 -19.29
N ASP A 447 47.69 67.50 -19.68
CA ASP A 447 48.81 68.02 -18.95
C ASP A 447 48.75 69.56 -18.81
#